data_d0e8381c94999186f4caa9e803e43d63
#
_entry.id   d0e8381c94999186f4caa9e803e43d63
#
_cell.length_a   1.000
_cell.length_b   1.000
_cell.length_c   1.000
_cell.angle_alpha   90.00
_cell.angle_beta   90.00
_cell.angle_gamma   90.00
#
_symmetry.space_group_name_H-M   'P 1'
#
loop_
_entity.id
_entity.type
_entity.pdbx_description
1 polymer ?
#
loop_
_entity_poly.entity_id
_entity_poly.type
_entity_poly.pdbx_seq_one_letter_code
_entity_poly.pdbx_strand_id
1 'polypeptide(L)'
;MKMKKKRQSQNENDGLRAVLNRTDARVGSVCVSTAGHDTGDYLVIIAGVDRDHVYVADGKVRRLIAPKKKKMRHLSMITKLSGPETEVLQSGLYNDSFLRKALSKAKSEKLT
;
A
#
# COMPACT_ATOMS: atom_id res chain seq x y z
N MET A 1 26.52 14.36 -19.42
CA MET A 1 26.20 14.08 -19.12
C MET A 1 25.91 13.70 -18.75
N LYS A 2 25.57 13.59 -18.62
CA LYS A 2 25.08 13.26 -18.22
C LYS A 2 24.69 12.79 -17.62
N MET A 3 24.62 12.53 -17.21
CA MET A 3 24.20 12.08 -16.51
C MET A 3 23.50 11.98 -16.10
N LYS A 4 23.11 12.11 -16.09
CA LYS A 4 22.31 12.06 -15.59
C LYS A 4 21.50 11.29 -15.70
N LYS A 5 21.29 10.83 -16.11
CA LYS A 5 20.47 10.00 -16.38
C LYS A 5 20.65 8.68 -16.08
N LYS A 6 21.49 8.05 -16.13
CA LYS A 6 21.72 6.88 -15.75
C LYS A 6 21.45 6.59 -14.44
N ARG A 7 21.64 7.30 -13.74
CA ARG A 7 21.25 7.05 -12.47
C ARG A 7 19.81 7.03 -12.32
N GLN A 8 19.13 7.12 -13.40
CA GLN A 8 17.78 6.96 -13.42
C GLN A 8 17.30 5.71 -12.88
N SER A 9 17.90 4.57 -13.17
CA SER A 9 17.41 3.33 -12.62
C SER A 9 17.63 3.23 -11.14
N GLN A 10 18.69 3.84 -10.66
CA GLN A 10 18.90 3.88 -9.28
C GLN A 10 17.95 4.81 -8.62
N ASN A 11 17.60 5.85 -9.30
CA ASN A 11 16.67 6.81 -8.79
C ASN A 11 15.25 6.37 -8.85
N GLU A 12 14.97 5.28 -9.50
CA GLU A 12 13.63 4.78 -9.56
C GLU A 12 13.03 4.54 -8.20
N ASN A 13 13.77 3.94 -7.30
CA ASN A 13 13.26 3.72 -5.96
C ASN A 13 13.08 5.00 -5.20
N ASP A 14 14.00 5.93 -5.36
CA ASP A 14 13.86 7.23 -4.73
C ASP A 14 12.70 7.99 -5.31
N GLY A 15 12.53 7.91 -6.62
CA GLY A 15 11.42 8.55 -7.28
C GLY A 15 10.10 7.97 -6.82
N LEU A 16 10.03 6.68 -6.64
CA LEU A 16 8.84 6.03 -6.16
C LEU A 16 8.48 6.54 -4.78
N ARG A 17 9.45 6.63 -3.88
CA ARG A 17 9.19 7.16 -2.57
C ARG A 17 8.70 8.59 -2.63
N ALA A 18 9.29 9.39 -3.51
CA ALA A 18 8.94 10.79 -3.62
C ALA A 18 7.52 10.99 -4.11
N VAL A 19 7.01 10.09 -4.95
CA VAL A 19 5.69 10.25 -5.50
C VAL A 19 4.60 9.51 -4.74
N LEU A 20 4.96 8.77 -3.69
CA LEU A 20 3.97 8.08 -2.90
C LEU A 20 3.11 9.11 -2.15
N ASN A 21 1.84 9.11 -2.43
CA ASN A 21 0.92 10.00 -1.75
C ASN A 21 0.31 9.29 -0.56
N ARG A 22 0.92 9.47 0.60
CA ARG A 22 0.49 8.81 1.82
C ARG A 22 -0.72 9.45 2.47
N THR A 23 -1.05 10.68 2.07
CA THR A 23 -2.20 11.37 2.63
C THR A 23 -3.44 11.22 1.77
N ASP A 24 -3.36 10.43 0.71
CA ASP A 24 -4.52 10.09 -0.10
C ASP A 24 -5.61 9.52 0.79
N ALA A 25 -6.85 9.89 0.54
CA ALA A 25 -7.97 9.48 1.39
C ALA A 25 -8.20 7.98 1.42
N ARG A 26 -7.69 7.27 0.40
CA ARG A 26 -7.85 5.80 0.33
C ARG A 26 -6.86 5.07 1.22
N VAL A 27 -5.82 5.74 1.71
CA VAL A 27 -4.82 5.11 2.56
C VAL A 27 -5.48 4.59 3.82
N GLY A 28 -5.14 3.36 4.20
CA GLY A 28 -5.74 2.70 5.36
C GLY A 28 -6.92 1.81 4.98
N SER A 29 -7.35 1.83 3.72
CA SER A 29 -8.42 0.93 3.29
C SER A 29 -7.88 -0.49 3.21
N VAL A 30 -8.65 -1.43 3.76
CA VAL A 30 -8.36 -2.87 3.67
C VAL A 30 -9.20 -3.41 2.53
N CYS A 31 -8.55 -4.12 1.63
CA CYS A 31 -9.21 -4.61 0.43
C CYS A 31 -8.76 -6.02 0.09
N VAL A 32 -9.51 -6.66 -0.80
CA VAL A 32 -9.18 -7.97 -1.33
C VAL A 32 -8.90 -7.81 -2.80
N SER A 33 -7.82 -8.42 -3.26
CA SER A 33 -7.48 -8.42 -4.68
C SER A 33 -8.46 -9.30 -5.44
N THR A 34 -8.97 -8.80 -6.56
CA THR A 34 -9.92 -9.55 -7.39
C THR A 34 -9.32 -9.97 -8.73
N ALA A 35 -8.05 -9.67 -8.97
CA ALA A 35 -7.39 -10.01 -10.23
C ALA A 35 -5.90 -10.20 -10.02
N GLY A 36 -5.30 -11.06 -10.83
CA GLY A 36 -3.87 -11.31 -10.78
C GLY A 36 -3.52 -12.46 -9.86
N HIS A 37 -2.22 -12.63 -9.66
CA HIS A 37 -1.72 -13.75 -8.85
C HIS A 37 -2.12 -13.63 -7.38
N ASP A 38 -2.42 -12.44 -6.92
CA ASP A 38 -2.78 -12.22 -5.51
C ASP A 38 -4.29 -12.20 -5.29
N THR A 39 -5.06 -12.70 -6.26
CA THR A 39 -6.52 -12.78 -6.13
C THR A 39 -6.89 -13.49 -4.84
N GLY A 40 -7.75 -12.86 -4.05
CA GLY A 40 -8.17 -13.40 -2.77
C GLY A 40 -7.34 -12.94 -1.60
N ASP A 41 -6.19 -12.30 -1.84
CA ASP A 41 -5.35 -11.83 -0.76
C ASP A 41 -5.86 -10.51 -0.20
N TYR A 42 -5.74 -10.35 1.10
CA TYR A 42 -6.07 -9.09 1.76
C TYR A 42 -4.88 -8.17 1.72
N LEU A 43 -5.15 -6.92 1.39
CA LEU A 43 -4.10 -5.92 1.20
C LEU A 43 -4.55 -4.61 1.84
N VAL A 44 -3.58 -3.76 2.16
CA VAL A 44 -3.87 -2.42 2.68
C VAL A 44 -3.36 -1.40 1.68
N ILE A 45 -4.16 -0.38 1.39
CA ILE A 45 -3.72 0.72 0.55
C ILE A 45 -2.81 1.60 1.40
N ILE A 46 -1.57 1.75 0.97
CA ILE A 46 -0.57 2.52 1.71
C ILE A 46 -0.25 3.86 1.06
N ALA A 47 -0.62 4.05 -0.19
CA ALA A 47 -0.37 5.32 -0.87
C ALA A 47 -1.23 5.40 -2.12
N GLY A 48 -1.58 6.61 -2.52
CA GLY A 48 -2.25 6.84 -3.80
C GLY A 48 -1.24 7.08 -4.89
N VAL A 49 -1.61 6.77 -6.12
CA VAL A 49 -0.80 7.07 -7.30
C VAL A 49 -1.55 8.06 -8.16
N ASP A 50 -2.74 7.67 -8.59
CA ASP A 50 -3.64 8.54 -9.34
C ASP A 50 -5.06 8.06 -9.05
N ARG A 51 -6.03 8.55 -9.81
CA ARG A 51 -7.42 8.21 -9.53
C ARG A 51 -7.66 6.71 -9.60
N ASP A 52 -7.02 6.04 -10.53
CA ASP A 52 -7.29 4.64 -10.80
C ASP A 52 -6.29 3.66 -10.20
N HIS A 53 -5.23 4.16 -9.58
CA HIS A 53 -4.14 3.31 -9.10
C HIS A 53 -3.71 3.68 -7.70
N VAL A 54 -3.36 2.66 -6.94
CA VAL A 54 -2.84 2.81 -5.58
C VAL A 54 -1.68 1.85 -5.39
N TYR A 55 -0.90 2.07 -4.33
CA TYR A 55 0.07 1.09 -3.89
C TYR A 55 -0.50 0.35 -2.71
N VAL A 56 -0.33 -0.96 -2.72
CA VAL A 56 -0.83 -1.85 -1.67
C VAL A 56 0.30 -2.71 -1.12
N ALA A 57 0.13 -3.15 0.12
CA ALA A 57 1.07 -4.05 0.77
C ALA A 57 0.34 -4.80 1.87
N ASP A 58 0.94 -5.90 2.33
CA ASP A 58 0.38 -6.66 3.46
C ASP A 58 1.43 -6.90 4.55
N GLY A 59 2.67 -6.51 4.30
CA GLY A 59 3.75 -6.67 5.26
C GLY A 59 4.32 -8.09 5.31
N LYS A 60 3.86 -8.98 4.45
CA LYS A 60 4.29 -10.36 4.44
C LYS A 60 4.78 -10.77 3.06
N VAL A 61 3.87 -10.94 2.11
CA VAL A 61 4.22 -11.26 0.73
C VAL A 61 4.53 -9.96 -0.02
N ARG A 62 3.69 -8.96 0.17
CA ARG A 62 3.91 -7.63 -0.42
C ARG A 62 4.44 -6.71 0.65
N ARG A 63 5.75 -6.58 0.71
CA ARG A 63 6.40 -5.83 1.76
C ARG A 63 6.53 -4.37 1.39
N LEU A 64 6.72 -3.54 2.41
CA LEU A 64 6.81 -2.11 2.21
C LEU A 64 7.96 -1.67 1.34
N ILE A 65 9.03 -2.48 1.29
CA ILE A 65 10.16 -2.16 0.45
C ILE A 65 9.82 -2.31 -1.04
N ALA A 66 8.79 -3.09 -1.33
CA ALA A 66 8.37 -3.31 -2.72
C ALA A 66 6.85 -3.44 -2.79
N PRO A 67 6.14 -2.36 -2.53
CA PRO A 67 4.68 -2.40 -2.59
C PRO A 67 4.21 -2.60 -4.02
N LYS A 68 3.02 -3.12 -4.18
CA LYS A 68 2.49 -3.40 -5.50
C LYS A 68 1.57 -2.28 -5.96
N LYS A 69 1.76 -1.83 -7.18
CA LYS A 69 0.84 -0.89 -7.80
C LYS A 69 -0.36 -1.67 -8.31
N LYS A 70 -1.54 -1.23 -7.96
CA LYS A 70 -2.76 -1.96 -8.25
C LYS A 70 -3.83 -1.02 -8.79
N LYS A 71 -4.63 -1.50 -9.75
CA LYS A 71 -5.77 -0.72 -10.23
C LYS A 71 -6.91 -0.83 -9.23
N MET A 72 -7.56 0.29 -8.98
CA MET A 72 -8.69 0.30 -8.04
C MET A 72 -9.78 -0.68 -8.44
N ARG A 73 -10.03 -0.83 -9.72
CA ARG A 73 -11.07 -1.75 -10.18
C ARG A 73 -10.75 -3.22 -9.90
N HIS A 74 -9.51 -3.53 -9.54
CA HIS A 74 -9.10 -4.90 -9.18
C HIS A 74 -9.07 -5.10 -7.67
N LEU A 75 -9.67 -4.18 -6.92
CA LEU A 75 -9.71 -4.25 -5.47
C LEU A 75 -11.16 -4.15 -4.99
N SER A 76 -11.51 -5.03 -4.06
CA SER A 76 -12.80 -4.97 -3.41
C SER A 76 -12.59 -4.43 -2.01
N MET A 77 -13.22 -3.30 -1.70
CA MET A 77 -13.05 -2.66 -0.39
C MET A 77 -13.79 -3.45 0.67
N ILE A 78 -13.12 -3.73 1.77
CA ILE A 78 -13.69 -4.49 2.88
C ILE A 78 -13.98 -3.60 4.07
N THR A 79 -12.95 -2.89 4.55
CA THR A 79 -13.09 -2.02 5.72
C THR A 79 -11.96 -1.02 5.71
N LYS A 80 -11.84 -0.27 6.77
CA LYS A 80 -10.77 0.71 6.89
C LYS A 80 -10.13 0.54 8.26
N LEU A 81 -8.82 0.75 8.33
CA LEU A 81 -8.11 0.72 9.59
C LEU A 81 -8.58 1.89 10.46
N SER A 82 -8.34 1.77 11.76
CA SER A 82 -8.71 2.82 12.70
C SER A 82 -8.02 4.13 12.35
N GLY A 83 -8.55 5.23 12.90
CA GLY A 83 -7.94 6.53 12.68
C GLY A 83 -6.47 6.58 13.09
N PRO A 84 -6.13 6.13 14.31
CA PRO A 84 -4.72 6.11 14.71
C PRO A 84 -3.83 5.29 13.80
N GLU A 85 -4.30 4.12 13.37
CA GLU A 85 -3.53 3.28 12.45
C GLU A 85 -3.34 3.96 11.11
N THR A 86 -4.39 4.58 10.61
CA THR A 86 -4.33 5.31 9.35
C THR A 86 -3.31 6.45 9.44
N GLU A 87 -3.31 7.16 10.57
CA GLU A 87 -2.34 8.25 10.76
C GLU A 87 -0.91 7.75 10.72
N VAL A 88 -0.66 6.58 11.31
CA VAL A 88 0.67 5.98 11.27
C VAL A 88 1.06 5.68 9.81
N LEU A 89 0.14 5.13 9.03
CA LEU A 89 0.42 4.88 7.62
C LEU A 89 0.72 6.17 6.88
N GLN A 90 -0.03 7.21 7.17
CA GLN A 90 0.16 8.50 6.50
C GLN A 90 1.50 9.12 6.85
N SER A 91 2.01 8.86 8.04
CA SER A 91 3.31 9.38 8.45
C SER A 91 4.47 8.71 7.72
N GLY A 92 4.26 7.49 7.24
CA GLY A 92 5.32 6.72 6.61
C GLY A 92 6.31 6.12 7.58
N LEU A 93 6.11 6.31 8.87
CA LEU A 93 7.05 5.83 9.90
C LEU A 93 6.54 4.55 10.53
N TYR A 94 6.60 3.47 9.78
CA TYR A 94 6.14 2.18 10.25
C TYR A 94 6.87 1.07 9.46
N ASN A 95 6.67 -0.16 9.89
CA ASN A 95 7.34 -1.30 9.26
C ASN A 95 6.34 -2.39 8.90
N ASP A 96 6.84 -3.46 8.27
CA ASP A 96 6.00 -4.56 7.84
C ASP A 96 5.28 -5.22 9.01
N SER A 97 5.90 -5.28 10.16
CA SER A 97 5.29 -5.88 11.34
C SER A 97 4.04 -5.12 11.76
N PHE A 98 4.11 -3.79 11.76
CA PHE A 98 2.96 -2.96 12.08
C PHE A 98 1.83 -3.25 11.09
N LEU A 99 2.17 -3.30 9.80
CA LEU A 99 1.19 -3.51 8.75
C LEU A 99 0.53 -4.89 8.89
N ARG A 100 1.32 -5.94 9.15
CA ARG A 100 0.78 -7.27 9.35
C ARG A 100 -0.21 -7.31 10.51
N LYS A 101 0.15 -6.67 11.61
CA LYS A 101 -0.70 -6.67 12.80
C LYS A 101 -1.98 -5.90 12.56
N ALA A 102 -1.87 -4.75 11.92
CA ALA A 102 -3.05 -3.94 11.63
C ALA A 102 -4.01 -4.69 10.70
N LEU A 103 -3.46 -5.33 9.68
CA LEU A 103 -4.27 -6.08 8.73
C LEU A 103 -4.92 -7.30 9.40
N SER A 104 -4.16 -8.02 10.21
CA SER A 104 -4.67 -9.19 10.91
C SER A 104 -5.81 -8.81 11.86
N LYS A 105 -5.64 -7.70 12.57
CA LYS A 105 -6.67 -7.22 13.47
C LYS A 105 -7.93 -6.84 12.71
N ALA A 106 -7.78 -6.14 11.59
CA ALA A 106 -8.91 -5.73 10.77
C ALA A 106 -9.66 -6.93 10.22
N LYS A 107 -8.93 -7.94 9.75
CA LYS A 107 -9.55 -9.15 9.24
C LYS A 107 -10.34 -9.86 10.33
N SER A 108 -9.76 -9.97 11.50
CA SER A 108 -10.40 -10.64 12.61
C SER A 108 -11.68 -9.92 13.02
N GLU A 109 -11.62 -8.61 13.13
CA GLU A 109 -12.79 -7.82 13.49
C GLU A 109 -13.89 -7.91 12.44
N LYS A 110 -13.50 -7.88 11.19
CA LYS A 110 -14.48 -7.89 10.11
C LYS A 110 -15.15 -9.24 9.97
N LEU A 111 -14.42 -10.31 10.24
CA LEU A 111 -14.94 -11.65 10.05
C LEU A 111 -15.65 -12.22 11.28
N THR A 112 -15.56 -11.53 12.39
CA THR A 112 -16.35 -11.93 13.55
C THR A 112 -17.68 -11.24 13.53
#